data_4500a8916efe4da5c79694ee56bfc6ec
#
_entry.id   4500a8916efe4da5c79694ee56bfc6ec
#
_cell.length_a   1.000
_cell.length_b   1.000
_cell.length_c   1.000
_cell.angle_alpha   90.00
_cell.angle_beta   90.00
_cell.angle_gamma   90.00
#
_symmetry.space_group_name_H-M   'P 1'
#
loop_
_entity.id
_entity.type
_entity.pdbx_description
1 polymer ?
#
loop_
_entity_poly.entity_id
_entity_poly.type
_entity_poly.pdbx_seq_one_letter_code
_entity_poly.pdbx_strand_id
1 'polypeptide(L)'
;MARGEMTLDIAAARQDILAAGDELVAAHPEIGAVVLECTNMVPFARALRQRLQMPVYDIYSFVTWFHAGLSPRGFGLPGDPL
;
A
#
# COMPACT_ATOMS: atom_id res chain seq x y z
N MET A 1 -18.10 -8.63 -18.53
CA MET A 1 -17.98 -9.27 -17.21
C MET A 1 -19.09 -8.78 -16.29
N ALA A 2 -19.79 -9.70 -15.66
CA ALA A 2 -20.86 -9.34 -14.73
C ALA A 2 -20.29 -8.73 -13.45
N ARG A 3 -21.04 -7.81 -12.82
CA ARG A 3 -20.60 -7.16 -11.60
C ARG A 3 -20.35 -8.14 -10.44
N GLY A 4 -21.16 -9.20 -10.37
CA GLY A 4 -20.99 -10.23 -9.35
C GLY A 4 -19.67 -10.96 -9.47
N GLU A 5 -19.24 -11.22 -10.69
CA GLU A 5 -17.95 -11.86 -10.95
C GLU A 5 -16.80 -10.95 -10.56
N MET A 6 -16.89 -9.65 -10.85
CA MET A 6 -15.87 -8.68 -10.42
C MET A 6 -15.74 -8.63 -8.90
N THR A 7 -16.85 -8.65 -8.19
CA THR A 7 -16.85 -8.61 -6.73
C THR A 7 -16.19 -9.86 -6.15
N LEU A 8 -16.50 -11.05 -6.72
CA LEU A 8 -15.89 -12.30 -6.30
C LEU A 8 -14.40 -12.32 -6.60
N ASP A 9 -13.99 -11.79 -7.75
CA ASP A 9 -12.58 -11.72 -8.12
C ASP A 9 -11.79 -10.82 -7.17
N ILE A 10 -12.39 -9.69 -6.75
CA ILE A 10 -11.77 -8.78 -5.80
C ILE A 10 -11.58 -9.47 -4.44
N ALA A 11 -12.60 -10.20 -3.97
CA ALA A 11 -12.50 -10.92 -2.71
C ALA A 11 -11.43 -12.01 -2.77
N ALA A 12 -11.39 -12.76 -3.87
CA ALA A 12 -10.39 -13.79 -4.09
C ALA A 12 -8.98 -13.19 -4.16
N ALA A 13 -8.82 -12.07 -4.85
CA ALA A 13 -7.55 -11.37 -4.96
C ALA A 13 -7.06 -10.90 -3.59
N ARG A 14 -7.96 -10.37 -2.77
CA ARG A 14 -7.61 -9.96 -1.40
C ARG A 14 -7.08 -11.14 -0.60
N GLN A 15 -7.78 -12.29 -0.63
CA GLN A 15 -7.35 -13.47 0.09
C GLN A 15 -5.99 -13.97 -0.39
N ASP A 16 -5.77 -13.97 -1.69
CA ASP A 16 -4.50 -14.41 -2.26
C ASP A 16 -3.34 -13.51 -1.81
N ILE A 17 -3.56 -12.20 -1.80
CA ILE A 17 -2.54 -11.23 -1.39
C ILE A 17 -2.24 -11.38 0.11
N LEU A 18 -3.26 -11.54 0.93
CA LEU A 18 -3.06 -11.72 2.37
C LEU A 18 -2.33 -13.04 2.66
N ALA A 19 -2.69 -14.11 1.95
CA ALA A 19 -2.00 -15.38 2.09
C ALA A 19 -0.54 -15.30 1.65
N ALA A 20 -0.27 -14.61 0.55
CA ALA A 20 1.09 -14.40 0.08
C ALA A 20 1.91 -13.59 1.08
N GLY A 21 1.30 -12.58 1.69
CA GLY A 21 1.95 -11.80 2.75
C GLY A 21 2.30 -12.65 3.95
N ASP A 22 1.38 -13.48 4.39
CA ASP A 22 1.62 -14.40 5.52
C ASP A 22 2.78 -15.35 5.22
N GLU A 23 2.81 -15.91 4.01
CA GLU A 23 3.89 -16.80 3.58
C GLU A 23 5.23 -16.09 3.55
N LEU A 24 5.25 -14.86 3.05
CA LEU A 24 6.48 -14.06 2.98
C LEU A 24 7.05 -13.82 4.37
N VAL A 25 6.22 -13.41 5.33
CA VAL A 25 6.64 -13.16 6.70
C VAL A 25 7.11 -14.44 7.38
N ALA A 26 6.42 -15.56 7.12
CA ALA A 26 6.82 -16.85 7.68
C ALA A 26 8.18 -17.30 7.15
N ALA A 27 8.45 -17.07 5.86
CA ALA A 27 9.72 -17.43 5.24
C ALA A 27 10.85 -16.48 5.62
N HIS A 28 10.52 -15.21 5.90
CA HIS A 28 11.51 -14.15 6.16
C HIS A 28 11.06 -13.32 7.37
N PRO A 29 11.14 -13.86 8.58
CA PRO A 29 10.65 -13.15 9.77
C PRO A 29 11.43 -11.89 10.11
N GLU A 30 12.59 -11.68 9.48
CA GLU A 30 13.43 -10.50 9.69
C GLU A 30 12.95 -9.25 8.93
N ILE A 31 11.98 -9.39 8.01
CA ILE A 31 11.54 -8.24 7.21
C ILE A 31 10.77 -7.23 8.08
N GLY A 32 10.96 -5.94 7.78
CA GLY A 32 10.32 -4.86 8.51
C GLY A 32 9.33 -4.04 7.68
N ALA A 33 9.21 -4.32 6.38
CA ALA A 33 8.30 -3.61 5.49
C ALA A 33 8.04 -4.42 4.24
N VAL A 34 6.93 -4.13 3.56
CA VAL A 34 6.55 -4.78 2.31
C VAL A 34 6.35 -3.71 1.25
N VAL A 35 6.81 -3.98 0.03
CA VAL A 35 6.60 -3.11 -1.13
C VAL A 35 5.76 -3.86 -2.16
N LEU A 36 4.64 -3.25 -2.56
CA LEU A 36 3.76 -3.79 -3.59
C LEU A 36 4.11 -3.14 -4.92
N GLU A 37 4.65 -3.91 -5.84
CA GLU A 37 5.10 -3.40 -7.13
C GLU A 37 3.98 -3.26 -8.16
N CYS A 38 2.91 -4.03 -8.01
CA CYS A 38 1.80 -4.02 -8.95
C CYS A 38 0.75 -2.99 -8.56
N THR A 39 0.35 -2.13 -9.51
CA THR A 39 -0.66 -1.11 -9.25
C THR A 39 -2.01 -1.70 -8.87
N ASN A 40 -2.31 -2.89 -9.34
CA ASN A 40 -3.56 -3.58 -9.02
C ASN A 40 -3.65 -4.00 -7.55
N MET A 41 -2.53 -3.99 -6.84
CA MET A 41 -2.48 -4.36 -5.42
C MET A 41 -2.71 -3.18 -4.48
N VAL A 42 -2.68 -1.94 -5.01
CA VAL A 42 -2.84 -0.72 -4.19
C VAL A 42 -4.09 -0.77 -3.31
N PRO A 43 -5.27 -1.18 -3.80
CA PRO A 43 -6.47 -1.22 -2.96
C PRO A 43 -6.37 -2.16 -1.76
N PHE A 44 -5.42 -3.09 -1.78
CA PHE A 44 -5.26 -4.09 -0.72
C PHE A 44 -4.15 -3.74 0.27
N ALA A 45 -3.45 -2.63 0.06
CA ALA A 45 -2.31 -2.25 0.91
C ALA A 45 -2.72 -2.08 2.38
N ARG A 46 -3.87 -1.47 2.63
CA ARG A 46 -4.35 -1.26 3.99
C ARG A 46 -4.66 -2.58 4.70
N ALA A 47 -5.32 -3.50 4.00
CA ALA A 47 -5.64 -4.81 4.56
C ALA A 47 -4.36 -5.58 4.89
N LEU A 48 -3.38 -5.52 4.01
CA LEU A 48 -2.09 -6.17 4.21
C LEU A 48 -1.33 -5.53 5.37
N ARG A 49 -1.35 -4.20 5.46
CA ARG A 49 -0.73 -3.47 6.57
C ARG A 49 -1.32 -3.90 7.91
N GLN A 50 -2.63 -4.03 7.97
CA GLN A 50 -3.33 -4.46 9.19
C GLN A 50 -3.01 -5.91 9.53
N ARG A 51 -2.94 -6.77 8.52
CA ARG A 51 -2.66 -8.20 8.72
C ARG A 51 -1.24 -8.45 9.20
N LEU A 52 -0.26 -7.81 8.57
CA LEU A 52 1.15 -8.07 8.84
C LEU A 52 1.72 -7.20 9.96
N GLN A 53 1.02 -6.13 10.35
CA GLN A 53 1.46 -5.21 11.41
C GLN A 53 2.83 -4.59 11.11
N MET A 54 3.08 -4.28 9.84
CA MET A 54 4.30 -3.61 9.39
C MET A 54 3.97 -2.66 8.25
N PRO A 55 4.82 -1.67 7.95
CA PRO A 55 4.57 -0.75 6.85
C PRO A 55 4.46 -1.48 5.51
N VAL A 56 3.50 -1.03 4.69
CA VAL A 56 3.29 -1.53 3.34
C VAL A 56 3.33 -0.33 2.41
N TYR A 57 4.22 -0.35 1.44
CA TYR A 57 4.40 0.72 0.47
C TYR A 57 3.95 0.24 -0.90
N ASP A 58 3.41 1.15 -1.70
CA ASP A 58 2.96 0.88 -3.05
C ASP A 58 3.28 2.08 -3.94
N ILE A 59 2.88 1.99 -5.21
CA ILE A 59 3.15 3.10 -6.14
C ILE A 59 2.46 4.39 -5.69
N TYR A 60 1.27 4.29 -5.10
CA TYR A 60 0.55 5.45 -4.62
C TYR A 60 1.31 6.15 -3.48
N SER A 61 1.75 5.40 -2.48
CA SER A 61 2.50 5.98 -1.36
C SER A 61 3.84 6.55 -1.83
N PHE A 62 4.50 5.90 -2.78
CA PHE A 62 5.75 6.37 -3.35
C PHE A 62 5.56 7.70 -4.08
N VAL A 63 4.56 7.79 -4.96
CA VAL A 63 4.28 9.01 -5.72
C VAL A 63 3.88 10.14 -4.79
N THR A 64 3.06 9.86 -3.80
CA THR A 64 2.62 10.86 -2.82
C THR A 64 3.81 11.41 -2.03
N TRP A 65 4.69 10.53 -1.58
CA TRP A 65 5.89 10.94 -0.85
C TRP A 65 6.81 11.81 -1.72
N PHE A 66 7.05 11.38 -2.95
CA PHE A 66 7.91 12.09 -3.88
C PHE A 66 7.34 13.47 -4.20
N HIS A 67 6.04 13.53 -4.49
CA HIS A 67 5.35 14.80 -4.78
C HIS A 67 5.40 15.75 -3.60
N ALA A 68 5.24 15.24 -2.39
CA ALA A 68 5.31 16.07 -1.18
C ALA A 68 6.69 16.72 -1.05
N GLY A 69 7.75 16.02 -1.46
CA GLY A 69 9.10 16.59 -1.46
C GLY A 69 9.31 17.66 -2.52
N LEU A 70 8.65 17.52 -3.68
CA LEU A 70 8.73 18.53 -4.74
C LEU A 70 7.96 19.80 -4.37
N SER A 71 6.90 19.67 -3.58
CA SER A 71 6.03 20.79 -3.21
C SER A 71 5.73 20.72 -1.72
N PRO A 72 6.72 21.00 -0.87
CA PRO A 72 6.54 20.86 0.58
C PRO A 72 5.42 21.75 1.09
N ARG A 73 4.70 21.21 2.07
CA ARG A 73 3.61 21.92 2.70
C ARG A 73 4.13 23.10 3.52
N GLY A 74 3.46 24.26 3.38
CA GLY A 74 3.71 25.42 4.23
C GLY A 74 3.02 25.25 5.58
N PHE A 75 3.67 25.75 6.63
CA PHE A 75 3.13 25.71 7.98
C PHE A 75 2.80 27.09 8.54
N GLY A 76 2.72 28.10 7.66
CA GLY A 76 2.36 29.45 8.06
C GLY A 76 3.44 30.20 8.79
N LEU A 77 4.69 29.78 8.64
CA LEU A 77 5.82 30.48 9.27
C LEU A 77 6.08 31.79 8.53
N PRO A 78 6.61 32.85 9.24
CA PRO A 78 6.98 34.11 8.59
C PRO A 78 7.96 33.87 7.46
N GLY A 79 7.63 34.39 6.29
CA GLY A 79 8.49 34.28 5.10
C GLY A 79 8.15 33.08 4.21
N ASP A 80 7.25 32.17 4.63
CA ASP A 80 6.82 31.07 3.80
C ASP A 80 5.93 31.59 2.66
N PRO A 81 6.15 31.13 1.42
CA PRO A 81 5.21 31.42 0.34
C PRO A 81 3.90 30.69 0.56
N LEU A 82 2.82 31.29 0.14
CA LEU A 82 1.49 30.70 0.26
C LEU A 82 1.27 29.59 -0.78
#